data_6d1d7709f2c31d086c4e25f93acdc493
#
_entry.id   6d1d7709f2c31d086c4e25f93acdc493
#
_cell.length_a   1.000
_cell.length_b   1.000
_cell.length_c   1.000
_cell.angle_alpha   90.00
_cell.angle_beta   90.00
_cell.angle_gamma   90.00
#
_symmetry.space_group_name_H-M   'P 1'
#
loop_
_entity.id
_entity.type
_entity.pdbx_description
1 polymer ?
#
loop_
_entity_poly.entity_id
_entity_poly.type
_entity_poly.pdbx_seq_one_letter_code
_entity_poly.pdbx_strand_id
1 'polypeptide(L)'
;MQLVFLNSPLLFVLFAFMIALLIGSFLNVVIYRLPIMMEREWREQCVELASMPATELPKGRFDLIVPRSACTSCGEQITALQNIPVMSYLILGGKCGHCQAPISKRYPIIELITAITTAIVAWRFGFGWEAGAAIVLTWVLIAISVID
;
A
#
# COMPACT_ATOMS: atom_id res chain seq x y z
N MET A 1 25.79 2.49 11.48
CA MET A 1 24.71 1.70 10.89
C MET A 1 25.14 0.93 9.64
N GLN A 2 25.86 1.53 8.66
CA GLN A 2 26.37 0.81 7.49
C GLN A 2 27.24 -0.41 7.82
N LEU A 3 28.16 -0.30 8.76
CA LEU A 3 29.06 -1.41 9.16
C LEU A 3 28.29 -2.61 9.75
N VAL A 4 27.16 -2.38 10.42
CA VAL A 4 26.34 -3.46 10.99
C VAL A 4 25.67 -4.28 9.89
N PHE A 5 25.12 -3.64 8.86
CA PHE A 5 24.49 -4.33 7.74
C PHE A 5 25.49 -5.02 6.80
N LEU A 6 26.69 -4.46 6.64
CA LEU A 6 27.77 -5.09 5.88
C LEU A 6 28.30 -6.36 6.56
N ASN A 7 28.37 -6.36 7.91
CA ASN A 7 28.85 -7.49 8.69
C ASN A 7 27.77 -8.56 8.96
N SER A 8 26.49 -8.24 8.76
CA SER A 8 25.38 -9.15 9.06
C SER A 8 24.30 -9.06 7.98
N PRO A 9 24.48 -9.72 6.83
CA PRO A 9 23.52 -9.67 5.72
C PRO A 9 22.11 -10.13 6.13
N LEU A 10 22.01 -11.05 7.09
CA LEU A 10 20.73 -11.49 7.62
C LEU A 10 19.96 -10.37 8.31
N LEU A 11 20.65 -9.51 9.08
CA LEU A 11 20.01 -8.36 9.73
C LEU A 11 19.48 -7.36 8.70
N PHE A 12 20.21 -7.14 7.61
CA PHE A 12 19.74 -6.30 6.52
C PHE A 12 18.48 -6.85 5.88
N VAL A 13 18.46 -8.15 5.56
CA VAL A 13 17.28 -8.81 4.96
C VAL A 13 16.07 -8.75 5.89
N LEU A 14 16.25 -9.03 7.18
CA LEU A 14 15.15 -8.94 8.16
C LEU A 14 14.62 -7.52 8.30
N PHE A 15 15.51 -6.53 8.34
CA PHE A 15 15.12 -5.12 8.37
C PHE A 15 14.36 -4.70 7.11
N ALA A 16 14.86 -5.08 5.92
CA ALA A 16 14.20 -4.84 4.65
C ALA A 16 12.81 -5.50 4.59
N PHE A 17 12.69 -6.74 5.06
CA PHE A 17 11.42 -7.46 5.16
C PHE A 17 10.40 -6.71 6.04
N MET A 18 10.81 -6.27 7.23
CA MET A 18 9.92 -5.55 8.15
C MET A 18 9.45 -4.21 7.58
N ILE A 19 10.35 -3.46 6.97
CA ILE A 19 9.99 -2.20 6.28
C ILE A 19 9.05 -2.48 5.10
N ALA A 20 9.32 -3.53 4.33
CA ALA A 20 8.51 -3.88 3.18
C ALA A 20 7.09 -4.33 3.54
N LEU A 21 6.84 -4.88 4.72
CA LEU A 21 5.48 -5.11 5.24
C LEU A 21 4.72 -3.79 5.37
N LEU A 22 5.35 -2.76 5.94
CA LEU A 22 4.73 -1.43 6.08
C LEU A 22 4.49 -0.78 4.72
N ILE A 23 5.46 -0.88 3.81
CA ILE A 23 5.30 -0.41 2.43
C ILE A 23 4.19 -1.17 1.71
N GLY A 24 4.07 -2.49 1.88
CA GLY A 24 2.99 -3.31 1.30
C GLY A 24 1.61 -2.86 1.77
N SER A 25 1.47 -2.48 3.05
CA SER A 25 0.23 -1.89 3.56
C SER A 25 -0.08 -0.54 2.89
N PHE A 26 0.94 0.31 2.71
CA PHE A 26 0.79 1.55 1.95
C PHE A 26 0.47 1.30 0.47
N LEU A 27 1.09 0.31 -0.18
CA LEU A 27 0.79 -0.05 -1.56
C LEU A 27 -0.68 -0.45 -1.75
N ASN A 28 -1.31 -1.11 -0.78
CA ASN A 28 -2.75 -1.37 -0.83
C ASN A 28 -3.57 -0.07 -0.96
N VAL A 29 -3.16 0.99 -0.27
CA VAL A 29 -3.80 2.32 -0.39
C VAL A 29 -3.57 2.91 -1.77
N VAL A 30 -2.35 2.85 -2.28
CA VAL A 30 -1.99 3.35 -3.62
C VAL A 30 -2.79 2.62 -4.69
N ILE A 31 -2.79 1.28 -4.67
CA ILE A 31 -3.49 0.43 -5.64
C ILE A 31 -4.98 0.72 -5.69
N TYR A 32 -5.59 1.01 -4.54
CA TYR A 32 -7.02 1.34 -4.49
C TYR A 32 -7.32 2.78 -4.91
N ARG A 33 -6.52 3.74 -4.44
CA ARG A 33 -6.84 5.16 -4.59
C ARG A 33 -6.33 5.79 -5.86
N LEU A 34 -5.16 5.36 -6.35
CA LEU A 34 -4.55 5.97 -7.53
C LEU A 34 -5.46 5.92 -8.77
N PRO A 35 -6.11 4.79 -9.12
CA PRO A 35 -7.04 4.75 -10.24
C PRO A 35 -8.22 5.72 -10.06
N ILE A 36 -8.77 5.80 -8.85
CA ILE A 36 -9.89 6.70 -8.54
C ILE A 36 -9.45 8.18 -8.66
N MET A 37 -8.24 8.51 -8.22
CA MET A 37 -7.69 9.86 -8.34
C MET A 37 -7.50 10.24 -9.81
N MET A 38 -6.93 9.35 -10.62
CA MET A 38 -6.74 9.56 -12.05
C MET A 38 -8.08 9.71 -12.78
N GLU A 39 -9.09 8.88 -12.45
CA GLU A 39 -10.42 8.98 -13.02
C GLU A 39 -11.09 10.32 -12.69
N ARG A 40 -10.95 10.81 -11.47
CA ARG A 40 -11.47 12.12 -11.05
C ARG A 40 -10.82 13.25 -11.86
N GLU A 41 -9.49 13.23 -11.96
CA GLU A 41 -8.75 14.22 -12.71
C GLU A 41 -9.14 14.24 -14.20
N TRP A 42 -9.30 13.07 -14.81
CA TRP A 42 -9.78 12.97 -16.19
C TRP A 42 -11.19 13.51 -16.36
N ARG A 43 -12.10 13.24 -15.42
CA ARG A 43 -13.45 13.80 -15.45
C ARG A 43 -13.45 15.32 -15.35
N GLU A 44 -12.62 15.89 -14.47
CA GLU A 44 -12.43 17.33 -14.34
C GLU A 44 -11.98 17.95 -15.67
N GLN A 45 -10.98 17.37 -16.31
CA GLN A 45 -10.49 17.82 -17.62
C GLN A 45 -11.57 17.71 -18.72
N CYS A 46 -12.33 16.64 -18.74
CA CYS A 46 -13.43 16.47 -19.70
C CYS A 46 -14.53 17.52 -19.50
N VAL A 47 -14.91 17.82 -18.25
CA VAL A 47 -15.92 18.85 -17.94
C VAL A 47 -15.43 20.23 -18.36
N GLU A 48 -14.15 20.55 -18.13
CA GLU A 48 -13.54 21.81 -18.53
C GLU A 48 -13.53 21.96 -20.07
N LEU A 49 -13.09 20.93 -20.79
CA LEU A 49 -13.04 20.92 -22.26
C LEU A 49 -14.43 20.98 -22.91
N ALA A 50 -15.42 20.31 -22.32
CA ALA A 50 -16.78 20.26 -22.83
C ALA A 50 -17.64 21.46 -22.38
N SER A 51 -17.11 22.39 -21.59
CA SER A 51 -17.85 23.50 -20.98
C SER A 51 -19.16 23.05 -20.28
N MET A 52 -19.11 21.83 -19.67
CA MET A 52 -20.25 21.27 -18.95
C MET A 52 -20.36 21.87 -17.54
N PRO A 53 -21.56 21.89 -16.93
CA PRO A 53 -21.69 22.40 -15.58
C PRO A 53 -20.94 21.52 -14.58
N ALA A 54 -20.12 22.12 -13.71
CA ALA A 54 -19.29 21.45 -12.70
C ALA A 54 -20.10 20.72 -11.59
N THR A 55 -21.41 20.66 -11.71
CA THR A 55 -22.31 19.98 -10.75
C THR A 55 -22.14 18.46 -10.74
N GLU A 56 -21.54 17.87 -11.75
CA GLU A 56 -21.31 16.42 -11.86
C GLU A 56 -19.98 15.96 -11.25
N LEU A 57 -19.13 16.88 -10.77
CA LEU A 57 -17.85 16.52 -10.18
C LEU A 57 -17.99 16.05 -8.73
N PRO A 58 -17.28 14.98 -8.33
CA PRO A 58 -17.26 14.53 -6.94
C PRO A 58 -16.71 15.61 -6.02
N LYS A 59 -17.51 16.08 -5.07
CA LYS A 59 -17.09 17.11 -4.11
C LYS A 59 -16.18 16.54 -3.03
N GLY A 60 -15.12 17.26 -2.69
CA GLY A 60 -14.21 16.97 -1.59
C GLY A 60 -12.85 16.43 -1.99
N ARG A 61 -11.88 16.70 -1.13
CA ARG A 61 -10.49 16.27 -1.31
C ARG A 61 -10.40 14.76 -1.23
N PHE A 62 -9.79 14.14 -2.22
CA PHE A 62 -9.52 12.72 -2.26
C PHE A 62 -8.09 12.49 -2.75
N ASP A 63 -7.23 12.04 -1.84
CA ASP A 63 -5.82 11.76 -2.12
C ASP A 63 -5.37 10.49 -1.36
N LEU A 64 -4.07 10.23 -1.32
CA LEU A 64 -3.52 9.06 -0.62
C LEU A 64 -3.67 9.15 0.92
N ILE A 65 -3.96 10.32 1.47
CA ILE A 65 -4.06 10.57 2.91
C ILE A 65 -5.52 10.77 3.33
N VAL A 66 -6.29 11.49 2.52
CA VAL A 66 -7.67 11.90 2.83
C VAL A 66 -8.65 11.26 1.82
N PRO A 67 -9.76 10.67 2.29
CA PRO A 67 -10.17 10.41 3.68
C PRO A 67 -9.30 9.34 4.36
N ARG A 68 -9.36 9.23 5.70
CA ARG A 68 -8.69 8.13 6.42
C ARG A 68 -9.25 6.78 5.99
N SER A 69 -8.43 5.73 6.12
CA SER A 69 -8.88 4.36 5.83
C SER A 69 -10.01 3.97 6.78
N ALA A 70 -11.08 3.45 6.22
CA ALA A 70 -12.29 3.08 6.95
C ALA A 70 -12.83 1.73 6.44
N CYS A 71 -13.61 1.07 7.28
CA CYS A 71 -14.32 -0.15 6.89
C CYS A 71 -15.34 0.18 5.80
N THR A 72 -15.33 -0.57 4.72
CA THR A 72 -16.24 -0.38 3.58
C THR A 72 -17.71 -0.70 3.91
N SER A 73 -17.96 -1.46 5.00
CA SER A 73 -19.32 -1.88 5.39
C SER A 73 -19.95 -0.97 6.44
N CYS A 74 -19.19 -0.51 7.45
CA CYS A 74 -19.74 0.31 8.53
C CYS A 74 -19.20 1.75 8.59
N GLY A 75 -18.20 2.09 7.76
CA GLY A 75 -17.59 3.42 7.74
C GLY A 75 -16.67 3.73 8.93
N GLU A 76 -16.52 2.80 9.90
CA GLU A 76 -15.63 2.99 11.05
C GLU A 76 -14.18 3.15 10.62
N GLN A 77 -13.47 4.12 11.19
CA GLN A 77 -12.08 4.42 10.85
C GLN A 77 -11.14 3.34 11.38
N ILE A 78 -10.21 2.92 10.54
CA ILE A 78 -9.17 1.94 10.90
C ILE A 78 -8.11 2.65 11.75
N THR A 79 -7.86 2.13 12.96
CA THR A 79 -6.82 2.63 13.85
C THR A 79 -5.42 2.21 13.38
N ALA A 80 -4.37 2.91 13.85
CA ALA A 80 -2.99 2.56 13.50
C ALA A 80 -2.63 1.11 13.92
N LEU A 81 -3.16 0.62 15.04
CA LEU A 81 -2.95 -0.76 15.49
C LEU A 81 -3.65 -1.78 14.59
N GLN A 82 -4.83 -1.44 14.07
CA GLN A 82 -5.55 -2.29 13.11
C GLN A 82 -4.94 -2.23 11.70
N ASN A 83 -3.98 -1.33 11.48
CA ASN A 83 -3.25 -1.20 10.22
C ASN A 83 -1.84 -1.82 10.28
N ILE A 84 -1.50 -2.54 11.36
CA ILE A 84 -0.25 -3.32 11.42
C ILE A 84 -0.33 -4.43 10.40
N PRO A 85 0.60 -4.48 9.41
CA PRO A 85 0.51 -5.39 8.28
C PRO A 85 0.45 -6.85 8.73
N VAL A 86 -0.38 -7.66 8.07
CA VAL A 86 -0.59 -9.10 8.30
C VAL A 86 -1.06 -9.41 9.74
N MET A 87 -0.41 -8.84 10.75
CA MET A 87 -0.70 -9.12 12.17
C MET A 87 -2.14 -8.74 12.54
N SER A 88 -2.59 -7.55 12.14
CA SER A 88 -3.96 -7.11 12.44
C SER A 88 -5.00 -8.03 11.79
N TYR A 89 -4.74 -8.47 10.56
CA TYR A 89 -5.61 -9.41 9.86
C TYR A 89 -5.71 -10.76 10.60
N LEU A 90 -4.59 -11.28 11.11
CA LEU A 90 -4.55 -12.53 11.87
C LEU A 90 -5.25 -12.38 13.23
N ILE A 91 -4.98 -11.30 13.97
CA ILE A 91 -5.57 -11.04 15.30
C ILE A 91 -7.09 -10.85 15.19
N LEU A 92 -7.56 -10.14 14.16
CA LEU A 92 -8.99 -9.89 13.92
C LEU A 92 -9.69 -11.06 13.22
N GLY A 93 -8.97 -12.14 12.89
CA GLY A 93 -9.54 -13.29 12.18
C GLY A 93 -10.11 -12.94 10.80
N GLY A 94 -9.54 -11.92 10.14
CA GLY A 94 -9.99 -11.46 8.83
C GLY A 94 -11.32 -10.73 8.83
N LYS A 95 -11.73 -10.15 9.97
CA LYS A 95 -13.02 -9.46 10.14
C LYS A 95 -12.83 -8.06 10.71
N CYS A 96 -13.76 -7.16 10.39
CA CYS A 96 -13.76 -5.82 10.98
C CYS A 96 -13.98 -5.93 12.50
N GLY A 97 -13.17 -5.20 13.28
CA GLY A 97 -13.27 -5.20 14.74
C GLY A 97 -14.60 -4.63 15.28
N HIS A 98 -15.34 -3.87 14.47
CA HIS A 98 -16.59 -3.23 14.87
C HIS A 98 -17.82 -3.99 14.35
N CYS A 99 -17.94 -4.19 13.03
CA CYS A 99 -19.15 -4.79 12.42
C CYS A 99 -18.99 -6.26 12.00
N GLN A 100 -17.82 -6.87 12.23
CA GLN A 100 -17.51 -8.27 11.89
C GLN A 100 -17.61 -8.61 10.40
N ALA A 101 -17.76 -7.62 9.53
CA ALA A 101 -17.72 -7.80 8.09
C ALA A 101 -16.35 -8.37 7.65
N PRO A 102 -16.32 -9.30 6.66
CA PRO A 102 -15.07 -9.91 6.22
C PRO A 102 -14.15 -8.89 5.53
N ILE A 103 -12.87 -8.93 5.91
CA ILE A 103 -11.81 -8.14 5.27
C ILE A 103 -11.23 -8.95 4.11
N SER A 104 -11.04 -8.34 2.95
CA SER A 104 -10.48 -9.01 1.79
C SER A 104 -9.09 -9.57 2.07
N LYS A 105 -8.86 -10.82 1.67
CA LYS A 105 -7.55 -11.49 1.74
C LYS A 105 -6.48 -10.81 0.86
N ARG A 106 -6.89 -9.97 -0.08
CA ARG A 106 -5.99 -9.19 -0.94
C ARG A 106 -5.00 -8.35 -0.12
N TYR A 107 -5.47 -7.74 0.99
CA TYR A 107 -4.61 -6.89 1.82
C TYR A 107 -3.38 -7.62 2.37
N PRO A 108 -3.52 -8.69 3.18
CA PRO A 108 -2.35 -9.39 3.70
C PRO A 108 -1.54 -10.12 2.62
N ILE A 109 -2.14 -10.50 1.50
CA ILE A 109 -1.42 -11.12 0.38
C ILE A 109 -0.45 -10.13 -0.26
N ILE A 110 -0.88 -8.89 -0.55
CA ILE A 110 -0.02 -7.86 -1.12
C ILE A 110 1.12 -7.50 -0.15
N GLU A 111 0.83 -7.37 1.14
CA GLU A 111 1.82 -7.10 2.18
C GLU A 111 2.90 -8.19 2.22
N LEU A 112 2.51 -9.47 2.21
CA LEU A 112 3.43 -10.60 2.21
C LEU A 112 4.25 -10.69 0.91
N ILE A 113 3.62 -10.54 -0.25
CA ILE A 113 4.32 -10.55 -1.54
C ILE A 113 5.37 -9.44 -1.57
N THR A 114 5.01 -8.22 -1.15
CA THR A 114 5.93 -7.09 -1.09
C THR A 114 7.10 -7.38 -0.16
N ALA A 115 6.84 -7.93 1.03
CA ALA A 115 7.89 -8.24 2.00
C ALA A 115 8.82 -9.37 1.52
N ILE A 116 8.27 -10.45 0.97
CA ILE A 116 9.04 -11.61 0.50
C ILE A 116 9.91 -11.21 -0.70
N THR A 117 9.35 -10.53 -1.70
CA THR A 117 10.11 -10.10 -2.88
C THR A 117 11.22 -9.12 -2.50
N THR A 118 10.94 -8.18 -1.59
CA THR A 118 11.95 -7.26 -1.06
C THR A 118 13.07 -8.01 -0.33
N ALA A 119 12.74 -9.01 0.50
CA ALA A 119 13.73 -9.82 1.17
C ALA A 119 14.63 -10.60 0.19
N ILE A 120 14.06 -11.15 -0.89
CA ILE A 120 14.81 -11.83 -1.95
C ILE A 120 15.77 -10.87 -2.64
N VAL A 121 15.30 -9.66 -2.99
CA VAL A 121 16.13 -8.62 -3.61
C VAL A 121 17.24 -8.19 -2.65
N ALA A 122 16.92 -7.93 -1.38
CA ALA A 122 17.90 -7.56 -0.36
C ALA A 122 18.95 -8.66 -0.15
N TRP A 123 18.55 -9.92 -0.14
CA TRP A 123 19.46 -11.06 -0.06
C TRP A 123 20.38 -11.15 -1.28
N ARG A 124 19.85 -10.93 -2.50
CA ARG A 124 20.61 -11.07 -3.75
C ARG A 124 21.63 -9.96 -3.96
N PHE A 125 21.27 -8.72 -3.64
CA PHE A 125 22.11 -7.54 -3.91
C PHE A 125 22.95 -7.11 -2.69
N GLY A 126 22.59 -7.55 -1.48
CA GLY A 126 23.23 -7.07 -0.25
C GLY A 126 22.89 -5.61 0.04
N PHE A 127 23.62 -5.02 0.99
CA PHE A 127 23.45 -3.63 1.37
C PHE A 127 24.21 -2.71 0.40
N GLY A 128 23.45 -1.96 -0.39
CA GLY A 128 24.01 -1.04 -1.38
C GLY A 128 22.92 -0.23 -2.09
N TRP A 129 23.31 0.72 -2.90
CA TRP A 129 22.39 1.55 -3.67
C TRP A 129 21.65 0.75 -4.76
N GLU A 130 22.30 -0.29 -5.32
CA GLU A 130 21.70 -1.21 -6.28
C GLU A 130 20.51 -1.95 -5.66
N ALA A 131 20.65 -2.42 -4.42
CA ALA A 131 19.55 -3.03 -3.68
C ALA A 131 18.39 -2.05 -3.49
N GLY A 132 18.69 -0.82 -3.11
CA GLY A 132 17.69 0.24 -2.95
C GLY A 132 16.91 0.50 -4.24
N ALA A 133 17.61 0.66 -5.36
CA ALA A 133 16.98 0.87 -6.67
C ALA A 133 16.12 -0.32 -7.11
N ALA A 134 16.64 -1.55 -6.96
CA ALA A 134 15.91 -2.76 -7.31
C ALA A 134 14.66 -2.97 -6.42
N ILE A 135 14.73 -2.63 -5.13
CA ILE A 135 13.60 -2.68 -4.20
C ILE A 135 12.50 -1.70 -4.62
N VAL A 136 12.85 -0.44 -4.89
CA VAL A 136 11.88 0.57 -5.35
C VAL A 136 11.22 0.13 -6.66
N LEU A 137 12.00 -0.35 -7.62
CA LEU A 137 11.47 -0.88 -8.87
C LEU A 137 10.50 -2.02 -8.63
N THR A 138 10.84 -2.96 -7.72
CA THR A 138 9.96 -4.08 -7.37
C THR A 138 8.63 -3.59 -6.81
N TRP A 139 8.61 -2.60 -5.93
CA TRP A 139 7.38 -2.03 -5.38
C TRP A 139 6.51 -1.37 -6.44
N VAL A 140 7.13 -0.63 -7.37
CA VAL A 140 6.41 -0.02 -8.50
C VAL A 140 5.79 -1.09 -9.40
N LEU A 141 6.53 -2.14 -9.72
CA LEU A 141 6.03 -3.25 -10.53
C LEU A 141 4.87 -3.99 -9.85
N ILE A 142 4.95 -4.24 -8.54
CA ILE A 142 3.84 -4.83 -7.76
C ILE A 142 2.61 -3.93 -7.84
N ALA A 143 2.76 -2.62 -7.61
CA ALA A 143 1.64 -1.69 -7.67
C ALA A 143 0.96 -1.69 -9.04
N ILE A 144 1.74 -1.58 -10.12
CA ILE A 144 1.21 -1.57 -11.50
C ILE A 144 0.52 -2.90 -11.82
N SER A 145 1.15 -4.04 -11.51
CA SER A 145 0.58 -5.38 -11.81
C SER A 145 -0.72 -5.69 -11.07
N VAL A 146 -1.03 -4.97 -10.02
CA VAL A 146 -2.25 -5.18 -9.22
C VAL A 146 -3.34 -4.15 -9.55
N ILE A 147 -2.95 -2.98 -10.10
CA ILE A 147 -3.88 -1.96 -10.61
C ILE A 147 -4.53 -2.42 -11.93
N ASP A 148 -3.73 -3.08 -12.80
CA ASP A 148 -4.17 -3.59 -14.10
C ASP A 148 -5.12 -4.78 -13.94
#